data_662b106a88ba305dc70a043f15db414d
#
_entry.id   662b106a88ba305dc70a043f15db414d
#
_cell.length_a   1.000
_cell.length_b   1.000
_cell.length_c   1.000
_cell.angle_alpha   90.00
_cell.angle_beta   90.00
_cell.angle_gamma   90.00
#
_symmetry.space_group_name_H-M   'P 1'
#
loop_
_entity.id
_entity.type
_entity.pdbx_description
1 polymer ?
#
loop_
_entity_poly.entity_id
_entity_poly.type
_entity_poly.pdbx_seq_one_letter_code
_entity_poly.pdbx_strand_id
1 'polypeptide(L)'
;MQLLLLFLLLVGPYVILTGLSRWTGFKTAAMIRARIGISLFFAFTALGHFIRAEEMSAMLPPAVPYRLQIVFVTGILELLGASALWVPDLMRPTGTCLILMLVWFLPANIYSAIYRIDFGGHGAGPAYLLVRIPFQLFLMWWIYWATEQNWLEKKASGM
;
A
#
# COMPACT_ATOMS: atom_id res chain seq x y z
N MET A 1 0.62 15.91 -5.87
CA MET A 1 1.86 15.79 -5.07
C MET A 1 1.88 14.51 -4.21
N GLN A 2 0.82 14.20 -3.46
CA GLN A 2 0.78 13.00 -2.59
C GLN A 2 0.95 11.67 -3.32
N LEU A 3 0.25 11.42 -4.44
CA LEU A 3 0.41 10.18 -5.21
C LEU A 3 1.83 9.98 -5.75
N LEU A 4 2.50 11.05 -6.16
CA LEU A 4 3.90 10.97 -6.59
C LEU A 4 4.81 10.53 -5.43
N LEU A 5 4.62 11.11 -4.23
CA LEU A 5 5.36 10.69 -3.04
C LEU A 5 5.12 9.21 -2.71
N LEU A 6 3.87 8.76 -2.75
CA LEU A 6 3.50 7.37 -2.51
C LEU A 6 4.12 6.43 -3.56
N PHE A 7 4.14 6.85 -4.83
CA PHE A 7 4.79 6.10 -5.90
C PHE A 7 6.32 6.01 -5.69
N LEU A 8 6.94 7.11 -5.28
CA LEU A 8 8.38 7.14 -4.98
C LEU A 8 8.72 6.26 -3.77
N LEU A 9 7.90 6.25 -2.72
CA LEU A 9 8.09 5.36 -1.58
C LEU A 9 7.95 3.88 -1.97
N LEU A 10 7.04 3.57 -2.88
CA LEU A 10 6.79 2.19 -3.33
C LEU A 10 7.89 1.67 -4.26
N VAL A 11 8.23 2.45 -5.29
CA VAL A 11 9.12 2.01 -6.38
C VAL A 11 10.57 2.48 -6.18
N GLY A 12 10.78 3.59 -5.50
CA GLY A 12 12.10 4.20 -5.27
C GLY A 12 13.12 3.23 -4.68
N PRO A 13 12.82 2.52 -3.58
CA PRO A 13 13.75 1.54 -3.00
C PRO A 13 14.15 0.43 -3.99
N TYR A 14 13.19 -0.02 -4.80
CA TYR A 14 13.47 -1.03 -5.84
C TYR A 14 14.46 -0.50 -6.88
N VAL A 15 14.26 0.70 -7.39
CA VAL A 15 15.12 1.33 -8.40
C VAL A 15 16.51 1.64 -7.83
N ILE A 16 16.57 2.27 -6.65
CA ILE A 16 17.81 2.67 -5.99
C ILE A 16 18.67 1.44 -5.68
N LEU A 17 18.08 0.42 -5.05
CA LEU A 17 18.81 -0.80 -4.70
C LEU A 17 19.20 -1.63 -5.93
N THR A 18 18.44 -1.53 -7.03
CA THR A 18 18.81 -2.15 -8.31
C THR A 18 20.00 -1.45 -8.94
N GLY A 19 20.02 -0.13 -8.94
CA GLY A 19 21.17 0.66 -9.40
C GLY A 19 22.40 0.39 -8.56
N LEU A 20 22.27 0.43 -7.23
CA LEU A 20 23.35 0.18 -6.29
C LEU A 20 23.94 -1.24 -6.45
N SER A 21 23.08 -2.26 -6.64
CA SER A 21 23.53 -3.64 -6.83
C SER A 21 24.35 -3.84 -8.11
N ARG A 22 24.06 -3.06 -9.17
CA ARG A 22 24.86 -3.07 -10.39
C ARG A 22 26.24 -2.42 -10.19
N TRP A 23 26.31 -1.42 -9.32
CA TRP A 23 27.54 -0.64 -9.08
C TRP A 23 28.48 -1.32 -8.06
N THR A 24 27.92 -1.91 -6.99
CA THR A 24 28.70 -2.48 -5.88
C THR A 24 28.87 -4.00 -5.96
N GLY A 25 28.17 -4.68 -6.87
CA GLY A 25 28.14 -6.14 -6.95
C GLY A 25 27.32 -6.82 -5.83
N PHE A 26 26.73 -6.03 -4.90
CA PHE A 26 25.89 -6.54 -3.82
C PHE A 26 24.53 -6.97 -4.36
N LYS A 27 24.30 -8.30 -4.45
CA LYS A 27 23.08 -8.87 -5.03
C LYS A 27 21.98 -9.02 -3.97
N THR A 28 20.95 -8.20 -4.04
CA THR A 28 19.71 -8.37 -3.28
C THR A 28 18.63 -8.93 -4.22
N ALA A 29 17.82 -9.89 -3.75
CA ALA A 29 16.72 -10.42 -4.56
C ALA A 29 15.71 -9.30 -4.91
N ALA A 30 15.20 -9.33 -6.14
CA ALA A 30 14.25 -8.32 -6.64
C ALA A 30 13.02 -8.16 -5.73
N MET A 31 12.51 -9.26 -5.21
CA MET A 31 11.35 -9.27 -4.31
C MET A 31 11.63 -8.64 -2.95
N ILE A 32 12.86 -8.76 -2.41
CA ILE A 32 13.25 -8.07 -1.18
C ILE A 32 13.21 -6.55 -1.38
N ARG A 33 13.73 -6.07 -2.53
CA ARG A 33 13.69 -4.64 -2.87
C ARG A 33 12.27 -4.13 -3.00
N ALA A 34 11.37 -4.91 -3.62
CA ALA A 34 9.95 -4.58 -3.73
C ALA A 34 9.26 -4.54 -2.36
N ARG A 35 9.54 -5.52 -1.48
CA ARG A 35 8.99 -5.58 -0.11
C ARG A 35 9.42 -4.39 0.75
N ILE A 36 10.65 -3.91 0.60
CA ILE A 36 11.10 -2.67 1.27
C ILE A 36 10.18 -1.51 0.87
N GLY A 37 9.92 -1.34 -0.43
CA GLY A 37 9.02 -0.30 -0.92
C GLY A 37 7.59 -0.43 -0.40
N ILE A 38 7.03 -1.65 -0.37
CA ILE A 38 5.69 -1.93 0.16
C ILE A 38 5.64 -1.59 1.67
N SER A 39 6.65 -2.02 2.45
CA SER A 39 6.68 -1.74 3.89
C SER A 39 6.79 -0.24 4.17
N LEU A 40 7.63 0.50 3.43
CA LEU A 40 7.73 1.96 3.57
C LEU A 40 6.43 2.66 3.17
N PHE A 41 5.78 2.20 2.09
CA PHE A 41 4.49 2.73 1.66
C PHE A 41 3.44 2.58 2.76
N PHE A 42 3.24 1.36 3.30
CA PHE A 42 2.22 1.12 4.33
C PHE A 42 2.59 1.75 5.67
N ALA A 43 3.86 1.80 6.06
CA ALA A 43 4.28 2.53 7.24
C ALA A 43 3.98 4.03 7.14
N PHE A 44 4.20 4.63 5.97
CA PHE A 44 3.91 6.04 5.73
C PHE A 44 2.40 6.32 5.72
N THR A 45 1.59 5.46 5.05
CA THR A 45 0.13 5.62 5.05
C THR A 45 -0.45 5.41 6.43
N ALA A 46 0.04 4.42 7.19
CA ALA A 46 -0.35 4.19 8.57
C ALA A 46 -0.09 5.40 9.47
N LEU A 47 1.06 6.08 9.33
CA LEU A 47 1.31 7.33 10.04
C LEU A 47 0.23 8.38 9.72
N GLY A 48 -0.21 8.45 8.47
CA GLY A 48 -1.32 9.31 8.06
C GLY A 48 -2.61 9.02 8.83
N HIS A 49 -2.92 7.74 9.10
CA HIS A 49 -4.09 7.33 9.89
C HIS A 49 -4.07 7.84 11.33
N PHE A 50 -2.89 8.08 11.90
CA PHE A 50 -2.76 8.63 13.26
C PHE A 50 -2.68 10.16 13.27
N ILE A 51 -1.92 10.75 12.33
CA ILE A 51 -1.66 12.19 12.31
C ILE A 51 -2.82 12.97 11.69
N ARG A 52 -3.51 12.39 10.70
CA ARG A 52 -4.57 13.00 9.90
C ARG A 52 -5.89 12.23 10.03
N ALA A 53 -6.16 11.64 11.21
CA ALA A 53 -7.29 10.75 11.46
C ALA A 53 -8.65 11.42 11.18
N GLU A 54 -8.81 12.68 11.55
CA GLU A 54 -10.06 13.42 11.36
C GLU A 54 -10.36 13.64 9.87
N GLU A 55 -9.38 14.10 9.08
CA GLU A 55 -9.56 14.31 7.66
C GLU A 55 -9.78 12.98 6.92
N MET A 56 -9.11 11.90 7.34
CA MET A 56 -9.33 10.56 6.79
C MET A 56 -10.71 10.02 7.16
N SER A 57 -11.21 10.30 8.36
CA SER A 57 -12.57 9.91 8.79
C SER A 57 -13.66 10.61 7.98
N ALA A 58 -13.39 11.82 7.50
CA ALA A 58 -14.30 12.55 6.60
C ALA A 58 -14.45 11.88 5.21
N MET A 59 -13.48 11.04 4.80
CA MET A 59 -13.58 10.27 3.56
C MET A 59 -14.63 9.14 3.63
N LEU A 60 -15.07 8.78 4.82
CA LEU A 60 -16.12 7.78 5.02
C LEU A 60 -17.51 8.43 5.03
N PRO A 61 -18.53 7.79 4.41
CA PRO A 61 -19.89 8.29 4.44
C PRO A 61 -20.40 8.54 5.87
N PRO A 62 -21.23 9.59 6.10
CA PRO A 62 -21.79 9.88 7.44
C PRO A 62 -22.57 8.73 8.07
N ALA A 63 -23.13 7.85 7.24
CA ALA A 63 -23.88 6.67 7.68
C ALA A 63 -22.98 5.59 8.32
N VAL A 64 -21.65 5.65 8.13
CA VAL A 64 -20.72 4.70 8.74
C VAL A 64 -20.51 5.06 10.20
N PRO A 65 -20.86 4.19 11.17
CA PRO A 65 -20.60 4.45 12.58
C PRO A 65 -19.10 4.32 12.89
N TYR A 66 -18.65 4.96 13.97
CA TYR A 66 -17.28 4.81 14.48
C TYR A 66 -16.16 5.10 13.46
N ARG A 67 -16.37 6.08 12.55
CA ARG A 67 -15.44 6.40 11.46
C ARG A 67 -14.00 6.63 11.93
N LEU A 68 -13.81 7.35 13.04
CA LEU A 68 -12.48 7.64 13.59
C LEU A 68 -11.79 6.36 14.08
N GLN A 69 -12.54 5.49 14.77
CA GLN A 69 -12.02 4.20 15.24
C GLN A 69 -11.64 3.28 14.06
N ILE A 70 -12.45 3.26 13.01
CA ILE A 70 -12.13 2.52 11.77
C ILE A 70 -10.79 3.01 11.18
N VAL A 71 -10.59 4.33 11.12
CA VAL A 71 -9.33 4.91 10.63
C VAL A 71 -8.14 4.46 11.50
N PHE A 72 -8.24 4.50 12.83
CA PHE A 72 -7.17 4.04 13.71
C PHE A 72 -6.90 2.53 13.56
N VAL A 73 -7.94 1.71 13.53
CA VAL A 73 -7.80 0.25 13.36
C VAL A 73 -7.12 -0.08 12.03
N THR A 74 -7.51 0.57 10.95
CA THR A 74 -6.88 0.35 9.63
C THR A 74 -5.42 0.79 9.62
N GLY A 75 -5.05 1.87 10.30
CA GLY A 75 -3.66 2.28 10.47
C GLY A 75 -2.82 1.25 11.23
N ILE A 76 -3.38 0.65 12.29
CA ILE A 76 -2.72 -0.46 13.01
C ILE A 76 -2.54 -1.67 12.09
N LEU A 77 -3.56 -2.04 11.32
CA LEU A 77 -3.49 -3.16 10.39
C LEU A 77 -2.44 -2.93 9.28
N GLU A 78 -2.29 -1.70 8.80
CA GLU A 78 -1.24 -1.32 7.85
C GLU A 78 0.17 -1.50 8.44
N LEU A 79 0.40 -1.07 9.69
CA LEU A 79 1.69 -1.26 10.37
C LEU A 79 2.00 -2.73 10.61
N LEU A 80 1.01 -3.51 11.07
CA LEU A 80 1.15 -4.94 11.26
C LEU A 80 1.45 -5.63 9.92
N GLY A 81 0.76 -5.26 8.84
CA GLY A 81 1.00 -5.76 7.51
C GLY A 81 2.41 -5.42 7.00
N ALA A 82 2.86 -4.17 7.15
CA ALA A 82 4.21 -3.75 6.77
C ALA A 82 5.29 -4.56 7.50
N SER A 83 5.07 -4.91 8.76
CA SER A 83 5.99 -5.71 9.58
C SER A 83 5.92 -7.21 9.26
N ALA A 84 4.71 -7.76 9.09
CA ALA A 84 4.47 -9.18 8.85
C ALA A 84 5.00 -9.67 7.48
N LEU A 85 5.18 -8.76 6.51
CA LEU A 85 5.84 -9.06 5.22
C LEU A 85 7.27 -9.61 5.37
N TRP A 86 7.91 -9.43 6.52
CA TRP A 86 9.28 -9.89 6.80
C TRP A 86 9.33 -11.24 7.48
N VAL A 87 8.18 -11.78 7.91
CA VAL A 87 8.07 -13.12 8.47
C VAL A 87 7.76 -14.09 7.33
N PRO A 88 8.63 -15.08 7.02
CA PRO A 88 8.50 -15.95 5.85
C PRO A 88 7.14 -16.64 5.74
N ASP A 89 6.62 -17.17 6.86
CA ASP A 89 5.36 -17.92 6.89
C ASP A 89 4.12 -17.01 6.80
N LEU A 90 4.27 -15.73 7.19
CA LEU A 90 3.19 -14.74 7.14
C LEU A 90 3.20 -13.90 5.86
N MET A 91 4.27 -13.91 5.09
CA MET A 91 4.46 -13.04 3.93
C MET A 91 3.31 -13.14 2.93
N ARG A 92 2.93 -14.36 2.56
CA ARG A 92 1.86 -14.61 1.58
C ARG A 92 0.48 -14.22 2.11
N PRO A 93 0.01 -14.74 3.27
CA PRO A 93 -1.28 -14.31 3.81
C PRO A 93 -1.34 -12.80 4.06
N THR A 94 -0.25 -12.17 4.49
CA THR A 94 -0.17 -10.71 4.64
C THR A 94 -0.36 -10.00 3.31
N GLY A 95 0.30 -10.44 2.23
CA GLY A 95 0.11 -9.86 0.89
C GLY A 95 -1.36 -9.92 0.46
N THR A 96 -2.01 -11.07 0.64
CA THR A 96 -3.43 -11.23 0.35
C THR A 96 -4.30 -10.29 1.22
N CYS A 97 -4.04 -10.21 2.53
CA CYS A 97 -4.77 -9.31 3.43
C CYS A 97 -4.61 -7.83 3.02
N LEU A 98 -3.40 -7.40 2.67
CA LEU A 98 -3.16 -6.03 2.21
C LEU A 98 -3.91 -5.72 0.91
N ILE A 99 -3.96 -6.66 -0.05
CA ILE A 99 -4.74 -6.52 -1.27
C ILE A 99 -6.24 -6.39 -0.95
N LEU A 100 -6.78 -7.25 -0.09
CA LEU A 100 -8.18 -7.19 0.32
C LEU A 100 -8.50 -5.87 1.03
N MET A 101 -7.60 -5.38 1.87
CA MET A 101 -7.74 -4.08 2.54
C MET A 101 -7.77 -2.92 1.53
N LEU A 102 -6.94 -2.96 0.49
CA LEU A 102 -6.98 -1.96 -0.60
C LEU A 102 -8.32 -2.00 -1.35
N VAL A 103 -8.87 -3.20 -1.62
CA VAL A 103 -10.22 -3.34 -2.20
C VAL A 103 -11.27 -2.73 -1.27
N TRP A 104 -11.15 -2.97 0.03
CA TRP A 104 -12.06 -2.40 1.04
C TRP A 104 -11.99 -0.87 1.12
N PHE A 105 -10.84 -0.27 0.83
CA PHE A 105 -10.68 1.20 0.81
C PHE A 105 -11.26 1.86 -0.45
N LEU A 106 -11.54 1.09 -1.51
CA LEU A 106 -12.02 1.65 -2.77
C LEU A 106 -13.33 2.43 -2.64
N PRO A 107 -14.38 1.94 -1.93
CA PRO A 107 -15.61 2.70 -1.71
C PRO A 107 -15.39 4.06 -1.06
N ALA A 108 -14.51 4.15 -0.04
CA ALA A 108 -14.19 5.39 0.64
C ALA A 108 -13.47 6.38 -0.30
N ASN A 109 -12.55 5.89 -1.12
CA ASN A 109 -11.86 6.71 -2.13
C ASN A 109 -12.83 7.25 -3.20
N ILE A 110 -13.79 6.42 -3.64
CA ILE A 110 -14.81 6.84 -4.60
C ILE A 110 -15.73 7.88 -3.96
N TYR A 111 -16.24 7.60 -2.76
CA TYR A 111 -17.09 8.54 -2.03
C TYR A 111 -16.41 9.89 -1.84
N SER A 112 -15.19 9.91 -1.34
CA SER A 112 -14.44 11.14 -1.08
C SER A 112 -14.16 11.95 -2.35
N ALA A 113 -13.93 11.29 -3.50
CA ALA A 113 -13.75 11.97 -4.77
C ALA A 113 -15.07 12.57 -5.31
N ILE A 114 -16.21 11.85 -5.18
CA ILE A 114 -17.53 12.36 -5.59
C ILE A 114 -17.90 13.60 -4.77
N TYR A 115 -17.69 13.57 -3.45
CA TYR A 115 -18.01 14.66 -2.54
C TYR A 115 -16.89 15.70 -2.41
N ARG A 116 -15.80 15.56 -3.18
CA ARG A 116 -14.65 16.49 -3.22
C ARG A 116 -14.06 16.78 -1.84
N ILE A 117 -13.93 15.75 -1.01
CA ILE A 117 -13.31 15.86 0.31
C ILE A 117 -11.86 16.33 0.14
N ASP A 118 -11.49 17.42 0.78
CA ASP A 118 -10.15 18.03 0.62
C ASP A 118 -9.09 17.27 1.42
N PHE A 119 -8.87 16.04 1.00
CA PHE A 119 -7.81 15.17 1.53
C PHE A 119 -7.25 14.27 0.41
N GLY A 120 -5.94 14.08 0.41
CA GLY A 120 -5.30 13.09 -0.45
C GLY A 120 -5.37 13.36 -1.97
N GLY A 121 -5.89 14.53 -2.38
CA GLY A 121 -6.13 14.90 -3.78
C GLY A 121 -7.59 14.72 -4.24
N HIS A 122 -8.46 14.17 -3.38
CA HIS A 122 -9.88 13.95 -3.70
C HIS A 122 -10.66 15.27 -3.92
N GLY A 123 -10.15 16.40 -3.42
CA GLY A 123 -10.70 17.74 -3.71
C GLY A 123 -10.77 18.06 -5.21
N ALA A 124 -9.95 17.43 -6.06
CA ALA A 124 -10.04 17.53 -7.51
C ALA A 124 -11.29 16.84 -8.09
N GLY A 125 -12.06 16.12 -7.27
CA GLY A 125 -13.31 15.47 -7.66
C GLY A 125 -13.09 14.15 -8.40
N PRO A 126 -14.14 13.66 -9.13
CA PRO A 126 -14.12 12.35 -9.80
C PRO A 126 -12.98 12.14 -10.79
N ALA A 127 -12.47 13.22 -11.41
CA ALA A 127 -11.32 13.13 -12.31
C ALA A 127 -10.07 12.57 -11.63
N TYR A 128 -9.92 12.76 -10.33
CA TYR A 128 -8.83 12.18 -9.54
C TYR A 128 -8.83 10.65 -9.55
N LEU A 129 -9.99 10.01 -9.67
CA LEU A 129 -10.12 8.56 -9.73
C LEU A 129 -9.41 7.96 -10.96
N LEU A 130 -9.28 8.71 -12.06
CA LEU A 130 -8.56 8.29 -13.27
C LEU A 130 -7.06 8.04 -13.00
N VAL A 131 -6.50 8.64 -11.97
CA VAL A 131 -5.12 8.42 -11.53
C VAL A 131 -5.08 7.49 -10.32
N ARG A 132 -6.03 7.66 -9.38
CA ARG A 132 -6.07 6.91 -8.12
C ARG A 132 -6.34 5.41 -8.34
N ILE A 133 -7.31 5.06 -9.20
CA ILE A 133 -7.66 3.65 -9.45
C ILE A 133 -6.51 2.90 -10.15
N PRO A 134 -5.93 3.40 -11.26
CA PRO A 134 -4.75 2.74 -11.86
C PRO A 134 -3.58 2.58 -10.89
N PHE A 135 -3.31 3.59 -10.05
CA PHE A 135 -2.27 3.50 -9.02
C PHE A 135 -2.58 2.38 -8.01
N GLN A 136 -3.83 2.26 -7.57
CA GLN A 136 -4.24 1.21 -6.64
C GLN A 136 -4.14 -0.19 -7.25
N LEU A 137 -4.54 -0.35 -8.52
CA LEU A 137 -4.39 -1.62 -9.26
C LEU A 137 -2.90 -2.00 -9.41
N PHE A 138 -2.06 -1.01 -9.73
CA PHE A 138 -0.61 -1.21 -9.78
C PHE A 138 -0.04 -1.65 -8.42
N LEU A 139 -0.45 -1.00 -7.32
CA LEU A 139 -0.03 -1.37 -5.96
C LEU A 139 -0.45 -2.81 -5.61
N MET A 140 -1.68 -3.20 -5.91
CA MET A 140 -2.18 -4.57 -5.68
C MET A 140 -1.39 -5.59 -6.48
N TRP A 141 -1.12 -5.31 -7.76
CA TRP A 141 -0.26 -6.16 -8.60
C TRP A 141 1.17 -6.24 -8.04
N TRP A 142 1.73 -5.13 -7.60
CA TRP A 142 3.09 -5.06 -7.03
C TRP A 142 3.21 -5.89 -5.74
N ILE A 143 2.20 -5.82 -4.85
CA ILE A 143 2.13 -6.65 -3.65
C ILE A 143 2.06 -8.14 -4.03
N TYR A 144 1.15 -8.49 -4.93
CA TYR A 144 0.99 -9.86 -5.41
C TYR A 144 2.31 -10.40 -5.96
N TRP A 145 2.95 -9.67 -6.85
CA TRP A 145 4.23 -10.07 -7.42
C TRP A 145 5.32 -10.25 -6.35
N ALA A 146 5.43 -9.35 -5.38
CA ALA A 146 6.47 -9.38 -4.35
C ALA A 146 6.27 -10.48 -3.30
N THR A 147 5.04 -11.02 -3.15
CA THR A 147 4.70 -11.99 -2.10
C THR A 147 4.43 -13.40 -2.63
N GLU A 148 3.93 -13.55 -3.86
CA GLU A 148 3.49 -14.85 -4.40
C GLU A 148 4.55 -15.59 -5.21
N GLN A 149 5.38 -14.91 -6.01
CA GLN A 149 6.31 -15.59 -6.92
C GLN A 149 7.36 -16.47 -6.20
N ASN A 150 7.86 -16.04 -5.06
CA ASN A 150 8.82 -16.84 -4.27
C ASN A 150 8.25 -18.21 -3.85
N TRP A 151 6.94 -18.31 -3.65
CA TRP A 151 6.31 -19.56 -3.27
C TRP A 151 6.16 -20.50 -4.48
N LEU A 152 5.80 -19.96 -5.64
CA LEU A 152 5.69 -20.74 -6.87
C LEU A 152 7.04 -21.33 -7.28
N GLU A 153 8.13 -20.56 -7.15
CA GLU A 153 9.50 -21.02 -7.42
C GLU A 153 9.94 -22.12 -6.45
N LYS A 154 9.68 -21.94 -5.13
CA LYS A 154 9.97 -22.98 -4.12
C LYS A 154 9.17 -24.26 -4.35
N LYS A 155 7.90 -24.15 -4.70
CA LYS A 155 7.06 -25.32 -5.01
C LYS A 155 7.50 -26.04 -6.28
N ALA A 156 7.95 -25.30 -7.29
CA ALA A 156 8.48 -25.85 -8.53
C ALA A 156 9.85 -26.53 -8.36
N SER A 157 10.67 -26.07 -7.39
CA SER A 157 11.99 -26.65 -7.06
C SER A 157 11.93 -27.85 -6.11
N GLY A 158 10.74 -28.22 -5.63
CA GLY A 158 10.56 -29.42 -4.78
C GLY A 158 11.17 -29.33 -3.38
N MET A 159 11.53 -28.13 -2.92
CA MET A 159 12.04 -27.85 -1.58
C MET A 159 10.95 -27.31 -0.65
#